data_c44a78562b814439c216e2de99d0305b
#
_entry.id   c44a78562b814439c216e2de99d0305b
#
_cell.length_a   1.000
_cell.length_b   1.000
_cell.length_c   1.000
_cell.angle_alpha   90.00
_cell.angle_beta   90.00
_cell.angle_gamma   90.00
#
_symmetry.space_group_name_H-M   'P 1'
#
loop_
_entity.id
_entity.type
_entity.pdbx_description
1 polymer ?
#
loop_
_entity_poly.entity_id
_entity_poly.type
_entity_poly.pdbx_seq_one_letter_code
_entity_poly.pdbx_strand_id
1 'polypeptide(L)'
;MEDIEVLLVLVPVVLAGLAQTLVIRFDPLPSTAVPLDLGRSWRGARILGDHKTVRGFVVMTVGCALAAGVVMPLLLPPNDAPATGWFWFGALVGLGYVVAELPNSFVKRRLGIEAGEDSGRHRGCQYVADQGDSVVGVVVVVAALTTVSWPWLALAAALGFLLHVVVDRLLHATGVKPPTTTSAGDRP
;
A
#
# COMPACT_ATOMS: atom_id res chain seq x y z
N MET A 1 -20.38 8.94 6.53
CA MET A 1 -20.09 7.49 6.38
C MET A 1 -20.46 6.82 7.69
N GLU A 2 -21.38 5.88 7.65
CA GLU A 2 -21.76 5.08 8.83
C GLU A 2 -20.65 4.09 9.20
N ASP A 3 -20.72 3.57 10.44
CA ASP A 3 -19.68 2.69 10.97
C ASP A 3 -19.37 1.49 10.05
N ILE A 4 -20.39 0.77 9.57
CA ILE A 4 -20.20 -0.40 8.70
C ILE A 4 -19.67 -0.05 7.31
N GLU A 5 -19.98 1.15 6.83
CA GLU A 5 -19.58 1.61 5.50
C GLU A 5 -18.07 1.78 5.36
N VAL A 6 -17.35 1.89 6.49
CA VAL A 6 -15.88 1.95 6.49
C VAL A 6 -15.26 0.73 5.80
N LEU A 7 -15.92 -0.41 5.85
CA LEU A 7 -15.44 -1.62 5.18
C LEU A 7 -15.41 -1.48 3.65
N LEU A 8 -16.27 -0.61 3.09
CA LEU A 8 -16.28 -0.34 1.65
C LEU A 8 -15.03 0.37 1.16
N VAL A 9 -14.30 1.05 2.06
CA VAL A 9 -13.00 1.69 1.73
C VAL A 9 -11.96 0.66 1.26
N LEU A 10 -12.10 -0.60 1.68
CA LEU A 10 -11.20 -1.67 1.24
C LEU A 10 -11.31 -1.94 -0.26
N VAL A 11 -12.47 -1.72 -0.88
CA VAL A 11 -12.69 -1.99 -2.31
C VAL A 11 -11.81 -1.12 -3.20
N PRO A 12 -11.84 0.23 -3.12
CA PRO A 12 -10.95 1.09 -3.91
C PRO A 12 -9.47 0.85 -3.63
N VAL A 13 -9.10 0.53 -2.38
CA VAL A 13 -7.70 0.21 -2.02
C VAL A 13 -7.25 -1.08 -2.72
N VAL A 14 -8.05 -2.13 -2.69
CA VAL A 14 -7.74 -3.41 -3.38
C VAL A 14 -7.66 -3.20 -4.89
N LEU A 15 -8.60 -2.49 -5.49
CA LEU A 15 -8.60 -2.21 -6.93
C LEU A 15 -7.34 -1.44 -7.36
N ALA A 16 -6.93 -0.42 -6.59
CA ALA A 16 -5.70 0.33 -6.85
C ALA A 16 -4.46 -0.55 -6.67
N GLY A 17 -4.41 -1.40 -5.64
CA GLY A 17 -3.31 -2.34 -5.40
C GLY A 17 -3.17 -3.37 -6.52
N LEU A 18 -4.28 -3.90 -7.04
CA LEU A 18 -4.27 -4.78 -8.21
C LEU A 18 -3.76 -4.05 -9.46
N ALA A 19 -4.25 -2.82 -9.71
CA ALA A 19 -3.78 -1.99 -10.81
C ALA A 19 -2.27 -1.73 -10.70
N GLN A 20 -1.78 -1.39 -9.51
CA GLN A 20 -0.33 -1.22 -9.26
C GLN A 20 0.46 -2.48 -9.55
N THR A 21 -0.04 -3.65 -9.13
CA THR A 21 0.61 -4.93 -9.40
C THR A 21 0.71 -5.21 -10.90
N LEU A 22 -0.36 -4.93 -11.66
CA LEU A 22 -0.36 -5.06 -13.12
C LEU A 22 0.65 -4.09 -13.77
N VAL A 23 0.71 -2.84 -13.29
CA VAL A 23 1.70 -1.86 -13.76
C VAL A 23 3.13 -2.32 -13.49
N ILE A 24 3.39 -2.92 -12.35
CA ILE A 24 4.72 -3.50 -12.05
C ILE A 24 4.99 -4.72 -12.94
N ARG A 25 4.03 -5.59 -13.14
CA ARG A 25 4.17 -6.84 -13.91
C ARG A 25 4.42 -6.63 -15.39
N PHE A 26 3.69 -5.70 -16.00
CA PHE A 26 3.77 -5.41 -17.43
C PHE A 26 4.75 -4.29 -17.76
N ASP A 27 5.17 -3.54 -16.75
CA ASP A 27 6.11 -2.42 -16.84
C ASP A 27 5.81 -1.43 -17.99
N PRO A 28 4.57 -0.96 -18.15
CA PRO A 28 4.26 0.06 -19.14
C PRO A 28 5.00 1.34 -18.74
N LEU A 29 5.69 1.96 -19.71
CA LEU A 29 6.46 3.19 -19.51
C LEU A 29 7.59 3.04 -18.46
N PRO A 30 8.62 2.20 -18.70
CA PRO A 30 9.73 1.97 -17.75
C PRO A 30 10.44 3.25 -17.30
N SER A 31 10.48 4.26 -18.16
CA SER A 31 11.09 5.56 -17.85
C SER A 31 10.42 6.34 -16.71
N THR A 32 9.20 5.97 -16.33
CA THR A 32 8.48 6.58 -15.20
C THR A 32 8.74 5.89 -13.86
N ALA A 33 9.44 4.75 -13.85
CA ALA A 33 9.81 4.02 -12.65
C ALA A 33 10.99 4.68 -11.89
N VAL A 34 10.95 6.00 -11.77
CA VAL A 34 11.98 6.79 -11.08
C VAL A 34 11.87 6.55 -9.57
N PRO A 35 12.98 6.15 -8.87
CA PRO A 35 12.95 6.01 -7.41
C PRO A 35 12.62 7.32 -6.71
N LEU A 36 11.81 7.25 -5.65
CA LEU A 36 11.40 8.42 -4.86
C LEU A 36 12.59 9.12 -4.19
N ASP A 37 13.63 8.38 -3.83
CA ASP A 37 14.86 8.94 -3.27
C ASP A 37 15.86 9.45 -4.32
N LEU A 38 15.52 9.36 -5.62
CA LEU A 38 16.37 9.78 -6.75
C LEU A 38 17.79 9.19 -6.69
N GLY A 39 17.94 7.98 -6.17
CA GLY A 39 19.24 7.35 -6.01
C GLY A 39 20.04 7.82 -4.80
N ARG A 40 19.47 8.70 -3.95
CA ARG A 40 20.19 9.28 -2.82
C ARG A 40 20.45 8.23 -1.72
N SER A 41 21.63 8.34 -1.13
CA SER A 41 22.07 7.51 -0.01
C SER A 41 22.33 8.36 1.22
N TRP A 42 22.12 7.76 2.38
CA TRP A 42 22.45 8.35 3.68
C TRP A 42 23.17 7.30 4.55
N ARG A 43 24.33 7.66 5.09
CA ARG A 43 25.20 6.76 5.86
C ARG A 43 25.56 5.46 5.11
N GLY A 44 25.86 5.57 3.81
CA GLY A 44 26.30 4.44 2.99
C GLY A 44 25.21 3.52 2.44
N ALA A 45 23.93 3.73 2.77
CA ALA A 45 22.83 2.95 2.24
C ALA A 45 21.77 3.84 1.58
N ARG A 46 21.03 3.32 0.59
CA ARG A 46 19.93 4.02 -0.08
C ARG A 46 18.89 4.51 0.95
N ILE A 47 18.20 5.61 0.69
CA ILE A 47 17.17 6.14 1.61
C ILE A 47 15.94 5.22 1.61
N LEU A 48 15.36 4.93 0.44
CA LEU A 48 14.16 4.12 0.30
C LEU A 48 14.39 2.86 -0.53
N GLY A 49 15.30 2.95 -1.54
CA GLY A 49 15.60 1.88 -2.50
C GLY A 49 14.76 1.95 -3.77
N ASP A 50 15.09 1.09 -4.73
CA ASP A 50 14.59 1.18 -6.11
C ASP A 50 13.11 0.81 -6.28
N HIS A 51 12.53 0.06 -5.35
CA HIS A 51 11.13 -0.37 -5.43
C HIS A 51 10.11 0.70 -5.03
N LYS A 52 10.53 1.77 -4.35
CA LYS A 52 9.67 2.90 -4.04
C LYS A 52 9.81 3.97 -5.12
N THR A 53 8.91 3.93 -6.11
CA THR A 53 8.98 4.75 -7.31
C THR A 53 7.89 5.82 -7.37
N VAL A 54 8.16 6.92 -8.09
CA VAL A 54 7.16 7.96 -8.39
C VAL A 54 5.95 7.36 -9.10
N ARG A 55 6.16 6.45 -10.05
CA ARG A 55 5.09 5.75 -10.76
C ARG A 55 4.18 4.98 -9.79
N GLY A 56 4.76 4.17 -8.89
CA GLY A 56 3.99 3.42 -7.90
C GLY A 56 3.18 4.34 -6.98
N PHE A 57 3.79 5.44 -6.54
CA PHE A 57 3.13 6.46 -5.74
C PHE A 57 1.92 7.07 -6.46
N VAL A 58 2.09 7.46 -7.73
CA VAL A 58 1.02 8.04 -8.54
C VAL A 58 -0.08 7.01 -8.82
N VAL A 59 0.28 5.80 -9.24
CA VAL A 59 -0.70 4.74 -9.57
C VAL A 59 -1.57 4.40 -8.36
N MET A 60 -1.00 4.27 -7.17
CA MET A 60 -1.77 3.97 -5.97
C MET A 60 -2.68 5.13 -5.57
N THR A 61 -2.15 6.36 -5.55
CA THR A 61 -2.92 7.55 -5.15
C THR A 61 -4.06 7.84 -6.14
N VAL A 62 -3.76 7.89 -7.43
CA VAL A 62 -4.75 8.18 -8.48
C VAL A 62 -5.70 6.98 -8.67
N GLY A 63 -5.19 5.76 -8.57
CA GLY A 63 -6.00 4.54 -8.64
C GLY A 63 -7.06 4.49 -7.53
N CYS A 64 -6.69 4.78 -6.27
CA CYS A 64 -7.64 4.90 -5.17
C CYS A 64 -8.64 6.04 -5.40
N ALA A 65 -8.19 7.20 -5.90
CA ALA A 65 -9.06 8.33 -6.20
C ALA A 65 -10.14 7.97 -7.23
N LEU A 66 -9.73 7.40 -8.35
CA LEU A 66 -10.65 6.99 -9.43
C LEU A 66 -11.58 5.87 -8.97
N ALA A 67 -11.04 4.84 -8.30
CA ALA A 67 -11.83 3.75 -7.80
C ALA A 67 -12.87 4.22 -6.76
N ALA A 68 -12.49 5.06 -5.81
CA ALA A 68 -13.41 5.61 -4.81
C ALA A 68 -14.47 6.52 -5.46
N GLY A 69 -14.08 7.39 -6.41
CA GLY A 69 -15.00 8.27 -7.12
C GLY A 69 -16.06 7.53 -7.94
N VAL A 70 -15.78 6.29 -8.36
CA VAL A 70 -16.73 5.43 -9.09
C VAL A 70 -17.49 4.50 -8.15
N VAL A 71 -16.78 3.79 -7.28
CA VAL A 71 -17.34 2.68 -6.48
C VAL A 71 -18.18 3.20 -5.31
N MET A 72 -17.71 4.24 -4.60
CA MET A 72 -18.42 4.72 -3.41
C MET A 72 -19.83 5.27 -3.73
N PRO A 73 -20.02 6.08 -4.78
CA PRO A 73 -21.38 6.53 -5.15
C PRO A 73 -22.33 5.41 -5.62
N LEU A 74 -21.78 4.27 -6.06
CA LEU A 74 -22.58 3.11 -6.46
C LEU A 74 -23.02 2.24 -5.27
N LEU A 75 -22.21 2.22 -4.20
CA LEU A 75 -22.43 1.37 -3.04
C LEU A 75 -23.09 2.11 -1.87
N LEU A 76 -22.95 3.43 -1.81
CA LEU A 76 -23.49 4.27 -0.74
C LEU A 76 -24.72 5.05 -1.19
N PRO A 77 -25.63 5.41 -0.27
CA PRO A 77 -26.80 6.22 -0.58
C PRO A 77 -26.43 7.56 -1.24
N PRO A 78 -27.28 8.09 -2.14
CA PRO A 78 -26.99 9.31 -2.92
C PRO A 78 -26.73 10.59 -2.09
N ASN A 79 -27.00 10.56 -0.80
CA ASN A 79 -26.98 11.75 0.08
C ASN A 79 -25.67 11.92 0.86
N ASP A 80 -24.71 10.98 0.78
CA ASP A 80 -23.56 11.01 1.68
C ASP A 80 -22.41 11.91 1.18
N ALA A 81 -22.15 11.94 -0.12
CA ALA A 81 -21.22 12.89 -0.73
C ALA A 81 -21.31 12.84 -2.26
N PRO A 82 -21.02 13.94 -2.98
CA PRO A 82 -20.88 13.91 -4.43
C PRO A 82 -19.66 13.06 -4.84
N ALA A 83 -19.67 12.52 -6.06
CA ALA A 83 -18.56 11.69 -6.59
C ALA A 83 -17.18 12.38 -6.49
N THR A 84 -17.16 13.71 -6.61
CA THR A 84 -15.93 14.52 -6.41
C THR A 84 -15.41 14.45 -4.98
N GLY A 85 -16.26 14.38 -3.98
CA GLY A 85 -15.86 14.19 -2.58
C GLY A 85 -15.21 12.82 -2.36
N TRP A 86 -15.81 11.78 -2.92
CA TRP A 86 -15.25 10.42 -2.86
C TRP A 86 -13.94 10.29 -3.62
N PHE A 87 -13.79 10.99 -4.74
CA PHE A 87 -12.51 11.06 -5.47
C PHE A 87 -11.38 11.61 -4.57
N TRP A 88 -11.61 12.76 -3.90
CA TRP A 88 -10.60 13.34 -3.02
C TRP A 88 -10.36 12.49 -1.77
N PHE A 89 -11.40 11.90 -1.20
CA PHE A 89 -11.27 10.93 -0.11
C PHE A 89 -10.38 9.77 -0.53
N GLY A 90 -10.64 9.15 -1.68
CA GLY A 90 -9.82 8.06 -2.23
C GLY A 90 -8.38 8.49 -2.50
N ALA A 91 -8.15 9.72 -3.00
CA ALA A 91 -6.80 10.25 -3.18
C ALA A 91 -6.03 10.33 -1.86
N LEU A 92 -6.66 10.81 -0.79
CA LEU A 92 -6.03 10.89 0.53
C LEU A 92 -5.79 9.51 1.14
N VAL A 93 -6.72 8.55 0.97
CA VAL A 93 -6.53 7.16 1.38
C VAL A 93 -5.36 6.51 0.65
N GLY A 94 -5.28 6.65 -0.68
CA GLY A 94 -4.16 6.13 -1.47
C GLY A 94 -2.83 6.79 -1.11
N LEU A 95 -2.84 8.10 -0.83
CA LEU A 95 -1.68 8.84 -0.34
C LEU A 95 -1.23 8.30 1.03
N GLY A 96 -2.15 8.12 1.97
CA GLY A 96 -1.87 7.55 3.28
C GLY A 96 -1.25 6.16 3.19
N TYR A 97 -1.80 5.30 2.30
CA TYR A 97 -1.27 3.98 2.00
C TYR A 97 0.22 4.04 1.63
N VAL A 98 0.60 4.79 0.58
CA VAL A 98 1.98 4.82 0.09
C VAL A 98 2.95 5.55 1.01
N VAL A 99 2.49 6.61 1.70
CA VAL A 99 3.33 7.36 2.66
C VAL A 99 3.69 6.49 3.86
N ALA A 100 2.75 5.69 4.37
CA ALA A 100 2.98 4.81 5.52
C ALA A 100 4.00 3.70 5.24
N GLU A 101 4.20 3.30 3.98
CA GLU A 101 5.24 2.33 3.58
C GLU A 101 6.67 2.91 3.61
N LEU A 102 6.83 4.24 3.56
CA LEU A 102 8.15 4.86 3.45
C LEU A 102 9.02 4.67 4.70
N PRO A 103 8.49 4.85 5.94
CA PRO A 103 9.26 4.60 7.16
C PRO A 103 9.80 3.17 7.25
N ASN A 104 8.96 2.17 6.93
CA ASN A 104 9.37 0.77 6.91
C ASN A 104 10.49 0.52 5.88
N SER A 105 10.34 1.06 4.68
CA SER A 105 11.38 1.00 3.64
C SER A 105 12.69 1.64 4.10
N PHE A 106 12.62 2.80 4.74
CA PHE A 106 13.79 3.49 5.29
C PHE A 106 14.50 2.63 6.36
N VAL A 107 13.75 2.08 7.32
CA VAL A 107 14.31 1.22 8.38
C VAL A 107 14.98 -0.01 7.78
N LYS A 108 14.37 -0.68 6.79
CA LYS A 108 14.97 -1.84 6.12
C LYS A 108 16.34 -1.51 5.51
N ARG A 109 16.49 -0.33 4.85
CA ARG A 109 17.79 0.10 4.31
C ARG A 109 18.81 0.32 5.43
N ARG A 110 18.41 0.81 6.62
CA ARG A 110 19.33 0.97 7.78
C ARG A 110 19.74 -0.36 8.38
N LEU A 111 18.93 -1.41 8.25
CA LEU A 111 19.25 -2.76 8.70
C LEU A 111 20.03 -3.59 7.66
N GLY A 112 20.42 -3.00 6.51
CA GLY A 112 21.16 -3.69 5.46
C GLY A 112 20.31 -4.63 4.59
N ILE A 113 18.98 -4.54 4.70
CA ILE A 113 18.06 -5.34 3.87
C ILE A 113 17.84 -4.59 2.56
N GLU A 114 18.20 -5.17 1.44
CA GLU A 114 18.04 -4.54 0.13
C GLU A 114 16.62 -4.63 -0.45
N ALA A 115 16.34 -3.84 -1.50
CA ALA A 115 15.02 -3.81 -2.11
C ALA A 115 14.69 -5.18 -2.75
N GLY A 116 13.57 -5.78 -2.31
CA GLY A 116 13.17 -7.13 -2.75
C GLY A 116 13.76 -8.28 -1.96
N GLU A 117 14.56 -7.98 -0.93
CA GLU A 117 15.11 -9.01 -0.05
C GLU A 117 14.33 -9.15 1.26
N ASP A 118 14.39 -10.35 1.82
CA ASP A 118 13.91 -10.67 3.16
C ASP A 118 15.09 -10.75 4.14
N SER A 119 14.84 -10.28 5.38
CA SER A 119 15.74 -10.57 6.51
C SER A 119 15.64 -12.04 6.87
N GLY A 120 16.74 -12.78 6.81
CA GLY A 120 16.77 -14.19 7.19
C GLY A 120 16.35 -14.42 8.64
N ARG A 121 16.88 -13.59 9.57
CA ARG A 121 16.69 -13.74 11.02
C ARG A 121 15.33 -13.23 11.52
N HIS A 122 14.75 -12.20 10.90
CA HIS A 122 13.52 -11.53 11.35
C HIS A 122 12.42 -11.55 10.29
N ARG A 123 12.44 -12.56 9.41
CA ARG A 123 11.52 -12.68 8.26
C ARG A 123 10.05 -12.52 8.64
N GLY A 124 9.62 -13.14 9.74
CA GLY A 124 8.23 -13.05 10.21
C GLY A 124 7.82 -11.63 10.61
N CYS A 125 8.66 -10.95 11.40
CA CYS A 125 8.39 -9.56 11.80
C CYS A 125 8.41 -8.62 10.60
N GLN A 126 9.35 -8.80 9.70
CA GLN A 126 9.42 -8.02 8.45
C GLN A 126 8.17 -8.23 7.61
N TYR A 127 7.73 -9.48 7.43
CA TYR A 127 6.51 -9.77 6.68
C TYR A 127 5.28 -9.08 7.28
N VAL A 128 5.10 -9.16 8.61
CA VAL A 128 4.00 -8.48 9.30
C VAL A 128 4.08 -6.96 9.13
N ALA A 129 5.27 -6.38 9.23
CA ALA A 129 5.46 -4.94 9.01
C ALA A 129 5.13 -4.54 7.56
N ASP A 130 5.57 -5.33 6.58
CA ASP A 130 5.33 -5.09 5.15
C ASP A 130 3.85 -5.21 4.76
N GLN A 131 3.08 -6.06 5.46
CA GLN A 131 1.65 -6.20 5.22
C GLN A 131 0.81 -5.15 6.00
N GLY A 132 1.34 -4.63 7.10
CA GLY A 132 0.62 -3.77 8.02
C GLY A 132 0.84 -2.28 7.83
N ASP A 133 1.99 -1.86 7.31
CA ASP A 133 2.36 -0.45 7.24
C ASP A 133 1.35 0.38 6.41
N SER A 134 0.98 -0.09 5.24
CA SER A 134 -0.01 0.54 4.37
C SER A 134 -1.42 0.54 4.97
N VAL A 135 -1.80 -0.53 5.68
CA VAL A 135 -3.09 -0.62 6.39
C VAL A 135 -3.17 0.46 7.47
N VAL A 136 -2.08 0.66 8.23
CA VAL A 136 -1.99 1.74 9.23
C VAL A 136 -2.21 3.11 8.57
N GLY A 137 -1.58 3.35 7.40
CA GLY A 137 -1.76 4.59 6.66
C GLY A 137 -3.21 4.85 6.25
N VAL A 138 -3.89 3.83 5.75
CA VAL A 138 -5.33 3.90 5.41
C VAL A 138 -6.17 4.22 6.65
N VAL A 139 -5.97 3.49 7.75
CA VAL A 139 -6.73 3.68 8.99
C VAL A 139 -6.53 5.09 9.57
N VAL A 140 -5.30 5.59 9.57
CA VAL A 140 -5.00 6.97 10.04
C VAL A 140 -5.77 8.00 9.23
N VAL A 141 -5.77 7.89 7.90
CA VAL A 141 -6.50 8.83 7.04
C VAL A 141 -8.01 8.72 7.25
N VAL A 142 -8.56 7.51 7.31
CA VAL A 142 -9.99 7.30 7.54
C VAL A 142 -10.40 7.86 8.91
N ALA A 143 -9.64 7.59 9.96
CA ALA A 143 -9.90 8.12 11.30
C ALA A 143 -9.82 9.64 11.36
N ALA A 144 -8.95 10.27 10.58
CA ALA A 144 -8.83 11.73 10.52
C ALA A 144 -9.95 12.40 9.74
N LEU A 145 -10.55 11.71 8.77
CA LEU A 145 -11.55 12.28 7.86
C LEU A 145 -12.98 11.89 8.19
N THR A 146 -13.19 10.94 9.10
CA THR A 146 -14.51 10.39 9.41
C THR A 146 -14.73 10.31 10.92
N THR A 147 -15.99 10.13 11.31
CA THR A 147 -16.39 9.93 12.71
C THR A 147 -16.65 8.46 13.04
N VAL A 148 -16.10 7.54 12.24
CA VAL A 148 -16.26 6.09 12.43
C VAL A 148 -15.65 5.67 13.76
N SER A 149 -16.38 4.81 14.48
CA SER A 149 -15.96 4.36 15.81
C SER A 149 -14.75 3.40 15.74
N TRP A 150 -13.94 3.39 16.81
CA TRP A 150 -12.72 2.59 16.89
C TRP A 150 -12.89 1.08 16.64
N PRO A 151 -13.99 0.41 17.09
CA PRO A 151 -14.19 -1.01 16.80
C PRO A 151 -14.28 -1.30 15.30
N TRP A 152 -14.94 -0.43 14.52
CA TRP A 152 -15.06 -0.58 13.08
C TRP A 152 -13.77 -0.25 12.34
N LEU A 153 -13.01 0.72 12.80
CA LEU A 153 -11.67 0.99 12.29
C LEU A 153 -10.73 -0.21 12.54
N ALA A 154 -10.80 -0.81 13.73
CA ALA A 154 -10.02 -2.00 14.05
C ALA A 154 -10.43 -3.21 13.19
N LEU A 155 -11.73 -3.39 12.95
CA LEU A 155 -12.22 -4.42 12.04
C LEU A 155 -11.77 -4.18 10.61
N ALA A 156 -11.86 -2.94 10.10
CA ALA A 156 -11.38 -2.57 8.77
C ALA A 156 -9.87 -2.81 8.65
N ALA A 157 -9.08 -2.48 9.68
CA ALA A 157 -7.65 -2.76 9.73
C ALA A 157 -7.36 -4.27 9.67
N ALA A 158 -8.06 -5.08 10.47
CA ALA A 158 -7.89 -6.53 10.48
C ALA A 158 -8.23 -7.17 9.13
N LEU A 159 -9.36 -6.76 8.54
CA LEU A 159 -9.78 -7.23 7.21
C LEU A 159 -8.83 -6.72 6.11
N GLY A 160 -8.39 -5.49 6.18
CA GLY A 160 -7.40 -4.92 5.25
C GLY A 160 -6.08 -5.68 5.29
N PHE A 161 -5.57 -5.97 6.49
CA PHE A 161 -4.38 -6.80 6.66
C PHE A 161 -4.56 -8.21 6.09
N LEU A 162 -5.68 -8.87 6.41
CA LEU A 162 -6.00 -10.19 5.88
C LEU A 162 -6.09 -10.20 4.35
N LEU A 163 -6.79 -9.23 3.77
CA LEU A 163 -6.89 -9.07 2.32
C LEU A 163 -5.52 -8.87 1.68
N HIS A 164 -4.67 -8.04 2.30
CA HIS A 164 -3.30 -7.81 1.82
C HIS A 164 -2.49 -9.12 1.80
N VAL A 165 -2.55 -9.89 2.88
CA VAL A 165 -1.92 -11.23 2.96
C VAL A 165 -2.47 -12.19 1.89
N VAL A 166 -3.80 -12.25 1.73
CA VAL A 166 -4.44 -13.14 0.75
C VAL A 166 -4.03 -12.76 -0.68
N VAL A 167 -4.12 -11.47 -1.02
CA VAL A 167 -3.72 -10.98 -2.35
C VAL A 167 -2.24 -11.25 -2.60
N ASP A 168 -1.36 -10.96 -1.65
CA ASP A 168 0.07 -11.24 -1.77
C ASP A 168 0.34 -12.73 -2.03
N ARG A 169 -0.30 -13.63 -1.30
CA ARG A 169 -0.18 -15.10 -1.50
C ARG A 169 -0.69 -15.54 -2.86
N LEU A 170 -1.83 -15.00 -3.31
CA LEU A 170 -2.38 -15.31 -4.63
C LEU A 170 -1.45 -14.84 -5.76
N LEU A 171 -0.88 -13.63 -5.64
CA LEU A 171 0.05 -13.09 -6.63
C LEU A 171 1.34 -13.91 -6.73
N HIS A 172 1.85 -14.43 -5.62
CA HIS A 172 2.98 -15.36 -5.62
C HIS A 172 2.58 -16.72 -6.23
N ALA A 173 1.42 -17.28 -5.84
CA ALA A 173 0.96 -18.58 -6.33
C ALA A 173 0.69 -18.58 -7.85
N THR A 174 0.25 -17.46 -8.40
CA THR A 174 0.01 -17.27 -9.85
C THR A 174 1.25 -16.87 -10.65
N GLY A 175 2.41 -16.70 -9.98
CA GLY A 175 3.65 -16.27 -10.63
C GLY A 175 3.66 -14.82 -11.12
N VAL A 176 2.65 -14.03 -10.76
CA VAL A 176 2.62 -12.60 -11.08
C VAL A 176 3.69 -11.84 -10.29
N LYS A 177 3.90 -12.23 -9.03
CA LYS A 177 4.94 -11.68 -8.17
C LYS A 177 6.09 -12.69 -8.04
N PRO A 178 7.35 -12.31 -8.30
CA PRO A 178 8.49 -13.22 -8.17
C PRO A 178 8.70 -13.62 -6.69
N PRO A 179 9.33 -14.79 -6.43
CA PRO A 179 9.70 -15.17 -5.08
C PRO A 179 10.72 -14.18 -4.51
N THR A 180 10.59 -13.88 -3.20
CA THR A 180 11.56 -13.05 -2.49
C THR A 180 12.90 -13.78 -2.35
N THR A 181 14.01 -13.05 -2.50
CA THR A 181 15.36 -13.57 -2.26
C THR A 181 15.80 -13.26 -0.84
N THR A 182 16.57 -14.16 -0.23
CA THR A 182 17.12 -13.93 1.11
C THR A 182 18.38 -13.06 1.00
N SER A 183 18.53 -12.10 1.91
CA SER A 183 19.69 -11.20 1.96
C SER A 183 21.01 -11.98 2.07
N ALA A 184 22.00 -11.56 1.33
CA ALA A 184 23.31 -12.22 1.26
C ALA A 184 24.07 -12.23 2.61
N GLY A 185 23.71 -11.33 3.55
CA GLY A 185 24.32 -11.25 4.87
C GLY A 185 23.88 -12.35 5.86
N ASP A 186 22.84 -13.10 5.56
CA ASP A 186 22.26 -14.14 6.41
C ASP A 186 22.45 -15.57 5.86
N ARG A 187 23.36 -15.78 4.92
CA ARG A 187 23.74 -17.14 4.52
C ARG A 187 24.65 -17.74 5.59
N PRO A 188 24.37 -18.97 6.06
CA PRO A 188 25.18 -19.64 7.06
C PRO A 188 26.61 -19.89 6.59
#